data_41b8b2afde03a49d55e103dc81a0d303
#
_entry.id   41b8b2afde03a49d55e103dc81a0d303
#
_cell.length_a   1.000
_cell.length_b   1.000
_cell.length_c   1.000
_cell.angle_alpha   90.00
_cell.angle_beta   90.00
_cell.angle_gamma   90.00
#
_symmetry.space_group_name_H-M   'P 1'
#
loop_
_entity.id
_entity.type
_entity.pdbx_description
1 polymer ?
#
loop_
_entity_poly.entity_id
_entity_poly.type
_entity_poly.pdbx_seq_one_letter_code
_entity_poly.pdbx_strand_id
1 'polypeptide(L)'
;MNLQSSALRTLLLLSALMFPLFTETTQTSVLAQGMTTLTDKSVEFRRLDSHYVILEQSDVSMIVVDNAAVDIPDLPGHRAGYNGVASLKHSGSGSNLFVPAYAGLNFEHIHDGTARNLIEKFEPRKFPMELRLIDSNTVEVYQPATGNWQLESCGRYSLQKDGTIEYSFECIPRKCAYAKGYIGLFWASYINGPENKAIHFLGRSRKTEERARWIDAISPQHGVNSTHEPTGNEKPLDVDKDFPLSLIGNQSAHEYTEPWFYGTRDSMVFLQVFRPADNIWFAQSPTGGGNGNPAWDFQWFIHSPVQGKAYGFKMRAAYFPEENRNQIQATARTQLKLLIEN
;
A
#
# COMPACT_ATOMS: atom_id res chain seq x y z
N MET A 1 37.68 -30.88 -80.13
CA MET A 1 37.30 -31.98 -79.29
C MET A 1 37.57 -31.58 -77.82
N ASN A 2 36.71 -30.81 -77.25
CA ASN A 2 36.89 -30.24 -75.94
C ASN A 2 35.69 -30.64 -75.07
N LEU A 3 35.99 -31.33 -73.99
CA LEU A 3 35.07 -31.66 -72.89
C LEU A 3 35.12 -30.50 -71.89
N GLN A 4 33.99 -29.84 -71.75
CA GLN A 4 33.79 -28.89 -70.61
C GLN A 4 33.03 -29.59 -69.53
N SER A 5 33.63 -29.66 -68.33
CA SER A 5 33.06 -30.11 -67.10
C SER A 5 32.34 -28.94 -66.42
N SER A 6 31.03 -29.06 -66.19
CA SER A 6 30.27 -28.12 -65.37
C SER A 6 30.22 -28.56 -63.91
N ALA A 7 30.81 -27.76 -63.03
CA ALA A 7 30.73 -27.98 -61.63
C ALA A 7 29.44 -27.35 -61.03
N LEU A 8 28.60 -28.21 -60.50
CA LEU A 8 27.37 -27.82 -59.77
C LEU A 8 27.74 -27.35 -58.34
N ARG A 9 27.59 -26.08 -58.02
CA ARG A 9 27.72 -25.55 -56.68
C ARG A 9 26.39 -25.66 -55.95
N THR A 10 26.32 -26.54 -54.98
CA THR A 10 25.20 -26.68 -54.04
C THR A 10 25.31 -25.58 -53.00
N LEU A 11 24.34 -24.64 -52.99
CA LEU A 11 24.24 -23.57 -52.00
C LEU A 11 23.43 -24.10 -50.79
N LEU A 12 24.06 -24.36 -49.65
CA LEU A 12 23.38 -24.68 -48.41
C LEU A 12 22.90 -23.36 -47.77
N LEU A 13 21.58 -23.15 -47.80
CA LEU A 13 20.91 -22.12 -47.03
C LEU A 13 20.75 -22.60 -45.58
N LEU A 14 21.59 -22.10 -44.66
CA LEU A 14 21.34 -22.21 -43.23
C LEU A 14 20.24 -21.19 -42.86
N SER A 15 19.02 -21.67 -42.65
CA SER A 15 17.97 -20.88 -42.01
C SER A 15 18.21 -20.86 -40.51
N ALA A 16 18.77 -19.74 -40.01
CA ALA A 16 18.85 -19.45 -38.58
C ALA A 16 17.42 -19.19 -38.06
N LEU A 17 16.86 -20.15 -37.35
CA LEU A 17 15.65 -19.96 -36.55
C LEU A 17 16.03 -19.02 -35.37
N MET A 18 15.73 -17.75 -35.51
CA MET A 18 15.69 -16.83 -34.37
C MET A 18 14.46 -17.17 -33.52
N PHE A 19 14.67 -17.88 -32.41
CA PHE A 19 13.70 -17.90 -31.32
C PHE A 19 13.70 -16.53 -30.65
N PRO A 20 12.54 -15.87 -30.51
CA PRO A 20 12.47 -14.69 -29.69
C PRO A 20 12.72 -15.14 -28.24
N LEU A 21 13.80 -14.63 -27.63
CA LEU A 21 13.99 -14.66 -26.20
C LEU A 21 12.86 -13.83 -25.58
N PHE A 22 11.80 -14.49 -25.16
CA PHE A 22 10.86 -13.88 -24.22
C PHE A 22 11.61 -13.69 -22.91
N THR A 23 12.10 -12.49 -22.68
CA THR A 23 12.48 -12.05 -21.34
C THR A 23 11.20 -12.01 -20.52
N GLU A 24 10.91 -13.06 -19.76
CA GLU A 24 9.97 -12.99 -18.67
C GLU A 24 10.48 -11.89 -17.71
N THR A 25 9.84 -10.74 -17.77
CA THR A 25 9.97 -9.75 -16.69
C THR A 25 9.26 -10.34 -15.48
N THR A 26 9.99 -11.16 -14.73
CA THR A 26 9.59 -11.54 -13.39
C THR A 26 9.52 -10.27 -12.58
N GLN A 27 8.31 -9.87 -12.22
CA GLN A 27 8.05 -8.79 -11.27
C GLN A 27 8.66 -9.22 -9.93
N THR A 28 9.92 -8.81 -9.71
CA THR A 28 10.67 -9.15 -8.50
C THR A 28 10.14 -8.23 -7.40
N SER A 29 9.53 -8.80 -6.37
CA SER A 29 9.19 -8.06 -5.16
C SER A 29 10.43 -7.34 -4.65
N VAL A 30 10.29 -6.04 -4.33
CA VAL A 30 11.42 -5.23 -3.88
C VAL A 30 11.95 -5.78 -2.57
N LEU A 31 13.22 -6.21 -2.57
CA LEU A 31 13.89 -6.61 -1.35
C LEU A 31 14.13 -5.36 -0.50
N ALA A 32 13.65 -5.38 0.73
CA ALA A 32 13.88 -4.31 1.68
C ALA A 32 15.28 -4.41 2.30
N GLN A 33 15.92 -3.27 2.51
CA GLN A 33 17.15 -3.19 3.28
C GLN A 33 17.21 -1.86 4.02
N GLY A 34 17.23 -1.92 5.36
CA GLY A 34 17.51 -0.77 6.20
C GLY A 34 16.37 0.27 6.29
N MET A 35 15.13 -0.09 5.95
CA MET A 35 14.02 0.87 6.02
C MET A 35 13.46 1.02 7.44
N THR A 36 13.60 -0.01 8.28
CA THR A 36 13.14 -0.02 9.67
C THR A 36 14.14 -0.74 10.58
N THR A 37 13.94 -0.73 11.90
CA THR A 37 14.76 -1.52 12.84
C THR A 37 14.62 -3.04 12.66
N LEU A 38 13.70 -3.48 11.79
CA LEU A 38 13.59 -4.89 11.43
C LEU A 38 14.85 -5.40 10.72
N THR A 39 15.41 -4.59 9.81
CA THR A 39 16.61 -4.94 9.05
C THR A 39 17.81 -4.03 9.36
N ASP A 40 17.62 -2.78 9.75
CA ASP A 40 18.71 -1.89 10.20
C ASP A 40 18.90 -2.00 11.71
N LYS A 41 19.91 -2.81 12.10
CA LYS A 41 20.26 -3.02 13.51
C LYS A 41 21.15 -1.91 14.10
N SER A 42 21.56 -0.93 13.29
CA SER A 42 22.34 0.22 13.75
C SER A 42 21.47 1.34 14.33
N VAL A 43 20.18 1.34 14.01
CA VAL A 43 19.23 2.32 14.54
C VAL A 43 18.82 1.95 15.95
N GLU A 44 19.13 2.83 16.89
CA GLU A 44 18.68 2.71 18.29
C GLU A 44 17.21 3.15 18.42
N PHE A 45 16.49 2.55 19.35
CA PHE A 45 15.13 2.91 19.67
C PHE A 45 14.84 2.73 21.14
N ARG A 46 13.85 3.45 21.64
CA ARG A 46 13.27 3.25 22.96
C ARG A 46 11.90 2.58 22.82
N ARG A 47 11.74 1.40 23.39
CA ARG A 47 10.43 0.76 23.53
C ARG A 47 9.55 1.60 24.44
N LEU A 48 8.30 1.81 24.05
CA LEU A 48 7.33 2.54 24.85
C LEU A 48 6.47 1.56 25.65
N ASP A 49 6.16 1.93 26.90
CA ASP A 49 5.15 1.25 27.72
C ASP A 49 3.73 1.75 27.38
N SER A 50 3.64 2.92 26.75
CA SER A 50 2.40 3.50 26.25
C SER A 50 1.98 2.83 24.94
N HIS A 51 0.67 2.68 24.74
CA HIS A 51 0.06 2.17 23.50
C HIS A 51 -0.14 3.25 22.43
N TYR A 52 0.35 4.46 22.66
CA TYR A 52 0.30 5.57 21.71
C TYR A 52 1.49 6.51 21.84
N VAL A 53 1.73 7.28 20.80
CA VAL A 53 2.66 8.41 20.77
C VAL A 53 2.06 9.54 19.95
N ILE A 54 2.26 10.78 20.41
CA ILE A 54 1.85 11.99 19.69
C ILE A 54 3.09 12.57 19.02
N LEU A 55 3.00 12.82 17.72
CA LEU A 55 4.04 13.48 16.94
C LEU A 55 3.45 14.76 16.33
N GLU A 56 4.21 15.85 16.42
CA GLU A 56 3.79 17.17 15.95
C GLU A 56 4.90 17.82 15.15
N GLN A 57 4.55 18.32 13.97
CA GLN A 57 5.48 19.02 13.11
C GLN A 57 4.72 19.99 12.19
N SER A 58 5.16 21.24 12.11
CA SER A 58 4.48 22.28 11.34
C SER A 58 3.00 22.42 11.74
N ASP A 59 2.09 22.34 10.79
CA ASP A 59 0.63 22.42 11.01
C ASP A 59 -0.04 21.08 11.25
N VAL A 60 0.74 19.99 11.34
CA VAL A 60 0.22 18.62 11.44
C VAL A 60 0.52 18.02 12.80
N SER A 61 -0.50 17.41 13.40
CA SER A 61 -0.38 16.55 14.58
C SER A 61 -0.93 15.18 14.25
N MET A 62 -0.20 14.12 14.62
CA MET A 62 -0.68 12.73 14.47
C MET A 62 -0.48 11.92 15.75
N ILE A 63 -1.39 10.98 15.98
CA ILE A 63 -1.29 9.98 17.04
C ILE A 63 -1.09 8.62 16.38
N VAL A 64 0.06 8.01 16.65
CA VAL A 64 0.35 6.64 16.21
C VAL A 64 0.09 5.69 17.37
N VAL A 65 -0.61 4.58 17.09
CA VAL A 65 -0.98 3.57 18.08
C VAL A 65 -0.47 2.19 17.66
N ASP A 66 -0.22 1.33 18.64
CA ASP A 66 -0.18 -0.12 18.41
C ASP A 66 -1.60 -0.66 18.26
N ASN A 67 -1.83 -1.95 18.43
CA ASN A 67 -3.16 -2.54 18.31
C ASN A 67 -3.90 -2.74 19.64
N ALA A 68 -3.51 -2.06 20.72
CA ALA A 68 -4.26 -2.01 21.96
C ALA A 68 -5.36 -0.93 21.92
N ALA A 69 -6.33 -1.03 22.82
CA ALA A 69 -7.31 0.04 23.00
C ALA A 69 -6.65 1.27 23.68
N VAL A 70 -7.05 2.45 23.23
CA VAL A 70 -6.61 3.73 23.80
C VAL A 70 -7.83 4.61 24.05
N ASP A 71 -7.90 5.25 25.21
CA ASP A 71 -8.97 6.20 25.55
C ASP A 71 -8.36 7.42 26.21
N ILE A 72 -8.10 8.44 25.43
CA ILE A 72 -7.53 9.73 25.84
C ILE A 72 -8.36 10.86 25.21
N PRO A 73 -8.29 12.10 25.73
CA PRO A 73 -9.07 13.23 25.20
C PRO A 73 -8.93 13.45 23.69
N ASP A 74 -7.70 13.30 23.15
CA ASP A 74 -7.43 13.48 21.74
C ASP A 74 -7.80 12.27 20.87
N LEU A 75 -8.05 11.12 21.48
CA LEU A 75 -8.40 9.87 20.83
C LEU A 75 -9.43 9.09 21.67
N PRO A 76 -10.69 9.58 21.76
CA PRO A 76 -11.70 8.95 22.61
C PRO A 76 -12.20 7.65 22.00
N GLY A 77 -12.21 6.59 22.82
CA GLY A 77 -12.82 5.30 22.47
C GLY A 77 -12.15 4.55 21.34
N HIS A 78 -10.84 4.70 21.14
CA HIS A 78 -10.08 3.92 20.17
C HIS A 78 -10.09 2.43 20.54
N ARG A 79 -10.46 1.60 19.60
CA ARG A 79 -10.67 0.16 19.81
C ARG A 79 -9.40 -0.66 19.62
N ALA A 80 -9.24 -1.70 20.42
CA ALA A 80 -8.23 -2.71 20.17
C ALA A 80 -8.38 -3.34 18.78
N GLY A 81 -7.26 -3.72 18.18
CA GLY A 81 -7.17 -4.33 16.86
C GLY A 81 -6.97 -3.33 15.72
N TYR A 82 -6.85 -2.03 16.00
CA TYR A 82 -6.55 -1.01 14.98
C TYR A 82 -5.23 -0.34 15.34
N ASN A 83 -4.26 -0.45 14.44
CA ASN A 83 -2.91 0.10 14.57
C ASN A 83 -2.68 1.21 13.55
N GLY A 84 -1.55 1.91 13.65
CA GLY A 84 -1.17 2.94 12.70
C GLY A 84 -1.55 4.35 13.16
N VAL A 85 -1.99 5.20 12.26
CA VAL A 85 -2.32 6.61 12.55
C VAL A 85 -3.78 6.72 13.00
N ALA A 86 -4.02 6.72 14.31
CA ALA A 86 -5.38 6.80 14.86
C ALA A 86 -5.96 8.22 14.84
N SER A 87 -5.10 9.24 14.83
CA SER A 87 -5.51 10.62 14.65
C SER A 87 -4.55 11.33 13.71
N LEU A 88 -5.10 12.08 12.76
CA LEU A 88 -4.37 13.00 11.88
C LEU A 88 -5.15 14.30 11.84
N LYS A 89 -4.55 15.36 12.36
CA LYS A 89 -5.13 16.71 12.43
C LYS A 89 -4.22 17.70 11.73
N HIS A 90 -4.83 18.72 11.12
CA HIS A 90 -4.13 19.89 10.59
C HIS A 90 -4.70 21.14 11.28
N SER A 91 -3.86 22.13 11.60
CA SER A 91 -4.27 23.36 12.27
C SER A 91 -5.41 24.09 11.55
N GLY A 92 -5.48 23.97 10.22
CA GLY A 92 -6.53 24.56 9.40
C GLY A 92 -7.91 23.91 9.51
N SER A 93 -8.02 22.65 9.94
CA SER A 93 -9.33 21.97 10.11
C SER A 93 -9.66 21.68 11.57
N GLY A 94 -8.66 21.43 12.40
CA GLY A 94 -8.81 21.10 13.82
C GLY A 94 -9.49 19.76 14.13
N SER A 95 -10.05 19.07 13.10
CA SER A 95 -10.76 17.80 13.26
C SER A 95 -9.86 16.61 12.90
N ASN A 96 -10.10 15.45 13.52
CA ASN A 96 -9.42 14.22 13.15
C ASN A 96 -9.94 13.70 11.81
N LEU A 97 -9.04 13.48 10.85
CA LEU A 97 -9.36 12.88 9.55
C LEU A 97 -9.97 11.48 9.69
N PHE A 98 -9.47 10.70 10.63
CA PHE A 98 -9.87 9.31 10.79
C PHE A 98 -10.99 9.14 11.82
N VAL A 99 -11.76 8.05 11.67
CA VAL A 99 -12.75 7.66 12.68
C VAL A 99 -12.03 7.36 14.00
N PRO A 100 -12.35 8.05 15.11
CA PRO A 100 -11.58 7.91 16.36
C PRO A 100 -11.50 6.47 16.91
N ALA A 101 -12.55 5.67 16.66
CA ALA A 101 -12.59 4.26 17.07
C ALA A 101 -11.67 3.34 16.24
N TYR A 102 -11.13 3.83 15.12
CA TYR A 102 -10.33 3.08 14.14
C TYR A 102 -9.01 3.83 13.87
N ALA A 103 -8.38 3.58 12.70
CA ALA A 103 -7.15 4.27 12.33
C ALA A 103 -7.05 4.45 10.80
N GLY A 104 -6.11 5.28 10.35
CA GLY A 104 -5.60 5.31 9.00
C GLY A 104 -4.23 4.65 8.92
N LEU A 105 -3.79 4.31 7.71
CA LEU A 105 -2.58 3.55 7.45
C LEU A 105 -2.47 2.32 8.38
N ASN A 106 -3.63 1.71 8.67
CA ASN A 106 -3.78 0.57 9.56
C ASN A 106 -3.43 -0.72 8.83
N PHE A 107 -2.34 -1.37 9.22
CA PHE A 107 -2.00 -2.70 8.70
C PHE A 107 -3.03 -3.71 9.20
N GLU A 108 -3.87 -4.21 8.30
CA GLU A 108 -5.09 -4.91 8.67
C GLU A 108 -5.12 -6.37 8.27
N HIS A 109 -4.75 -6.70 7.02
CA HIS A 109 -4.88 -8.05 6.51
C HIS A 109 -3.56 -8.64 6.05
N ILE A 110 -3.43 -9.97 6.28
CA ILE A 110 -2.49 -10.85 5.60
C ILE A 110 -3.30 -11.98 4.96
N HIS A 111 -3.02 -12.32 3.71
CA HIS A 111 -3.68 -13.43 3.03
C HIS A 111 -2.78 -13.99 1.91
N ASP A 112 -3.15 -15.15 1.40
CA ASP A 112 -2.52 -15.82 0.26
C ASP A 112 -3.52 -16.23 -0.83
N GLY A 113 -4.73 -15.65 -0.82
CA GLY A 113 -5.80 -15.97 -1.77
C GLY A 113 -6.56 -17.26 -1.48
N THR A 114 -6.20 -18.02 -0.43
CA THR A 114 -6.92 -19.24 -0.07
C THR A 114 -8.09 -18.98 0.88
N ALA A 115 -9.24 -19.60 0.62
CA ALA A 115 -10.43 -19.48 1.45
C ALA A 115 -10.25 -20.09 2.84
N ARG A 116 -9.47 -21.18 2.94
CA ARG A 116 -9.21 -21.89 4.21
C ARG A 116 -8.58 -21.04 5.30
N ASN A 117 -7.74 -20.07 4.92
CA ASN A 117 -7.00 -19.21 5.84
C ASN A 117 -7.67 -17.85 6.05
N LEU A 118 -8.87 -17.66 5.52
CA LEU A 118 -9.53 -16.36 5.53
C LEU A 118 -9.84 -15.84 6.93
N ILE A 119 -10.13 -16.71 7.88
CA ILE A 119 -10.41 -16.35 9.27
C ILE A 119 -9.19 -15.69 9.93
N GLU A 120 -7.99 -16.02 9.46
CA GLU A 120 -6.72 -15.52 9.98
C GLU A 120 -6.23 -14.24 9.26
N LYS A 121 -6.98 -13.73 8.28
CA LYS A 121 -6.58 -12.50 7.57
C LYS A 121 -6.35 -11.30 8.49
N PHE A 122 -7.04 -11.25 9.63
CA PHE A 122 -6.92 -10.19 10.63
C PHE A 122 -5.84 -10.46 11.69
N GLU A 123 -4.87 -11.32 11.43
CA GLU A 123 -3.78 -11.55 12.40
C GLU A 123 -3.05 -10.27 12.84
N PRO A 124 -2.79 -9.27 11.98
CA PRO A 124 -2.19 -8.01 12.44
C PRO A 124 -2.99 -7.32 13.56
N ARG A 125 -4.31 -7.51 13.58
CA ARG A 125 -5.21 -6.93 14.58
C ARG A 125 -5.28 -7.73 15.88
N LYS A 126 -4.89 -9.02 15.86
CA LYS A 126 -5.08 -9.98 16.97
C LYS A 126 -3.80 -10.22 17.78
N PHE A 127 -2.63 -10.08 17.17
CA PHE A 127 -1.36 -10.35 17.81
C PHE A 127 -0.72 -9.07 18.33
N PRO A 128 -0.07 -9.09 19.52
CA PRO A 128 0.51 -7.90 20.13
C PRO A 128 1.50 -7.20 19.19
N MET A 129 1.45 -5.87 19.23
CA MET A 129 2.43 -4.98 18.63
C MET A 129 3.16 -4.19 19.72
N GLU A 130 4.29 -3.58 19.38
CA GLU A 130 5.02 -2.67 20.26
C GLU A 130 5.39 -1.38 19.54
N LEU A 131 5.35 -0.27 20.26
CA LEU A 131 5.84 1.02 19.79
C LEU A 131 7.33 1.16 20.10
N ARG A 132 8.12 1.54 19.08
CA ARG A 132 9.55 1.82 19.15
C ARG A 132 9.78 3.27 18.77
N LEU A 133 10.08 4.12 19.74
CA LEU A 133 10.40 5.53 19.49
C LEU A 133 11.84 5.64 19.01
N ILE A 134 12.03 6.16 17.80
CA ILE A 134 13.35 6.39 17.20
C ILE A 134 13.86 7.78 17.58
N ASP A 135 13.04 8.81 17.35
CA ASP A 135 13.32 10.20 17.72
C ASP A 135 12.01 10.98 17.99
N SER A 136 12.08 12.30 18.09
CA SER A 136 10.91 13.14 18.37
C SER A 136 9.83 13.09 17.30
N ASN A 137 10.16 12.70 16.08
CA ASN A 137 9.29 12.74 14.90
C ASN A 137 9.09 11.38 14.23
N THR A 138 9.71 10.33 14.76
CA THR A 138 9.74 9.00 14.15
C THR A 138 9.42 7.90 15.16
N VAL A 139 8.43 7.10 14.86
CA VAL A 139 8.03 5.92 15.63
C VAL A 139 7.83 4.71 14.74
N GLU A 140 8.10 3.54 15.25
CA GLU A 140 7.78 2.26 14.62
C GLU A 140 6.69 1.52 15.37
N VAL A 141 5.86 0.83 14.58
CA VAL A 141 4.94 -0.21 15.07
C VAL A 141 5.51 -1.55 14.63
N TYR A 142 6.05 -2.29 15.57
CA TYR A 142 6.65 -3.60 15.33
C TYR A 142 5.72 -4.73 15.76
N GLN A 143 5.61 -5.76 14.95
CA GLN A 143 4.88 -6.98 15.27
C GLN A 143 5.80 -8.21 15.09
N PRO A 144 5.95 -9.04 16.13
CA PRO A 144 6.63 -10.34 15.99
C PRO A 144 5.90 -11.22 14.98
N ALA A 145 6.59 -12.29 14.54
CA ALA A 145 5.96 -13.28 13.65
C ALA A 145 4.64 -13.78 14.22
N THR A 146 3.55 -13.63 13.44
CA THR A 146 2.19 -13.98 13.83
C THR A 146 1.97 -15.49 13.86
N GLY A 147 0.84 -15.95 14.40
CA GLY A 147 0.60 -17.37 14.65
C GLY A 147 0.50 -18.22 13.38
N ASN A 148 -0.42 -17.87 12.48
CA ASN A 148 -0.69 -18.65 11.27
C ASN A 148 0.22 -18.24 10.09
N TRP A 149 0.30 -16.92 9.81
CA TRP A 149 1.07 -16.42 8.67
C TRP A 149 2.57 -16.40 8.91
N GLN A 150 3.03 -16.40 10.15
CA GLN A 150 4.44 -16.34 10.53
C GLN A 150 5.17 -15.17 9.85
N LEU A 151 4.47 -14.06 9.69
CA LEU A 151 4.99 -12.82 9.14
C LEU A 151 5.42 -11.91 10.29
N GLU A 152 6.70 -11.57 10.36
CA GLU A 152 7.24 -10.53 11.23
C GLU A 152 7.22 -9.22 10.45
N SER A 153 6.80 -8.12 11.08
CA SER A 153 6.63 -6.85 10.37
C SER A 153 7.01 -5.64 11.23
N CYS A 154 7.36 -4.55 10.55
CA CYS A 154 7.65 -3.27 11.16
C CYS A 154 7.22 -2.13 10.23
N GLY A 155 6.37 -1.24 10.71
CA GLY A 155 5.97 -0.02 10.02
C GLY A 155 6.58 1.20 10.71
N ARG A 156 7.38 2.01 10.00
CA ARG A 156 7.97 3.26 10.49
C ARG A 156 7.16 4.45 9.99
N TYR A 157 6.72 5.28 10.89
CA TYR A 157 6.02 6.53 10.64
C TYR A 157 6.94 7.69 11.00
N SER A 158 7.32 8.51 10.03
CA SER A 158 8.17 9.69 10.22
C SER A 158 7.42 10.94 9.79
N LEU A 159 7.15 11.84 10.72
CA LEU A 159 6.52 13.13 10.44
C LEU A 159 7.58 14.12 9.97
N GLN A 160 7.54 14.48 8.71
CA GLN A 160 8.54 15.31 8.04
C GLN A 160 8.36 16.80 8.36
N LYS A 161 9.40 17.61 8.17
CA LYS A 161 9.38 19.07 8.44
C LYS A 161 8.30 19.82 7.66
N ASP A 162 7.87 19.32 6.53
CA ASP A 162 6.80 19.88 5.69
C ASP A 162 5.39 19.39 6.11
N GLY A 163 5.29 18.65 7.22
CA GLY A 163 4.02 18.07 7.70
C GLY A 163 3.59 16.80 6.98
N THR A 164 4.38 16.29 6.02
CA THR A 164 4.09 15.00 5.38
C THR A 164 4.49 13.83 6.26
N ILE A 165 3.78 12.72 6.14
CA ILE A 165 4.12 11.45 6.78
C ILE A 165 4.90 10.61 5.75
N GLU A 166 6.14 10.26 6.06
CA GLU A 166 6.82 9.18 5.33
C GLU A 166 6.58 7.87 6.07
N TYR A 167 6.01 6.90 5.38
CA TYR A 167 5.74 5.57 5.91
C TYR A 167 6.59 4.54 5.17
N SER A 168 7.40 3.80 5.93
CA SER A 168 8.18 2.66 5.45
C SER A 168 7.69 1.39 6.12
N PHE A 169 7.45 0.37 5.35
CA PHE A 169 7.05 -0.94 5.86
C PHE A 169 8.06 -2.01 5.45
N GLU A 170 8.45 -2.84 6.40
CA GLU A 170 9.24 -4.05 6.16
C GLU A 170 8.55 -5.26 6.78
N CYS A 171 8.68 -6.40 6.11
CA CYS A 171 8.27 -7.69 6.68
C CYS A 171 9.22 -8.82 6.28
N ILE A 172 9.26 -9.86 7.14
CA ILE A 172 10.05 -11.06 6.92
C ILE A 172 9.14 -12.27 7.15
N PRO A 173 8.85 -13.08 6.12
CA PRO A 173 8.18 -14.36 6.32
C PRO A 173 9.12 -15.31 7.05
N ARG A 174 8.78 -15.64 8.29
CA ARG A 174 9.57 -16.57 9.13
C ARG A 174 9.29 -18.03 8.76
N LYS A 175 8.17 -18.28 8.07
CA LYS A 175 7.81 -19.54 7.45
C LYS A 175 7.11 -19.26 6.12
N CYS A 176 7.39 -20.02 5.07
CA CYS A 176 6.71 -19.91 3.80
C CYS A 176 5.67 -21.03 3.66
N ALA A 177 4.39 -20.69 3.88
CA ALA A 177 3.25 -21.60 3.72
C ALA A 177 2.12 -20.88 2.93
N TYR A 178 2.49 -20.07 1.95
CA TYR A 178 1.55 -19.29 1.11
C TYR A 178 1.19 -20.12 -0.13
N ALA A 179 0.02 -20.74 -0.09
CA ALA A 179 -0.36 -21.79 -1.04
C ALA A 179 -0.48 -21.33 -2.49
N LYS A 180 -0.80 -20.05 -2.72
CA LYS A 180 -0.90 -19.45 -4.07
C LYS A 180 0.41 -18.78 -4.52
N GLY A 181 1.51 -18.95 -3.77
CA GLY A 181 2.82 -18.40 -4.13
C GLY A 181 2.93 -16.88 -3.97
N TYR A 182 2.07 -16.23 -3.19
CA TYR A 182 2.18 -14.81 -2.87
C TYR A 182 1.69 -14.50 -1.46
N ILE A 183 2.08 -13.33 -0.95
CA ILE A 183 1.54 -12.72 0.26
C ILE A 183 0.80 -11.46 -0.16
N GLY A 184 -0.49 -11.37 0.13
CA GLY A 184 -1.28 -10.16 0.00
C GLY A 184 -1.38 -9.45 1.34
N LEU A 185 -1.06 -8.17 1.35
CA LEU A 185 -1.07 -7.29 2.50
C LEU A 185 -2.00 -6.11 2.24
N PHE A 186 -2.73 -5.67 3.27
CA PHE A 186 -3.76 -4.65 3.12
C PHE A 186 -3.69 -3.61 4.24
N TRP A 187 -3.79 -2.34 3.85
CA TRP A 187 -3.89 -1.20 4.78
C TRP A 187 -5.20 -0.49 4.59
N ALA A 188 -5.90 -0.26 5.70
CA ALA A 188 -7.14 0.49 5.73
C ALA A 188 -6.93 1.89 6.30
N SER A 189 -7.64 2.87 5.72
CA SER A 189 -7.71 4.24 6.24
C SER A 189 -9.18 4.64 6.37
N TYR A 190 -9.71 4.57 7.58
CA TYR A 190 -11.13 4.80 7.87
C TYR A 190 -11.43 6.28 8.04
N ILE A 191 -12.01 6.89 7.02
CA ILE A 191 -12.25 8.34 6.95
C ILE A 191 -13.53 8.73 7.69
N ASN A 192 -13.44 9.75 8.52
CA ASN A 192 -14.53 10.20 9.37
C ASN A 192 -15.48 11.16 8.63
N GLY A 193 -16.58 10.64 8.09
CA GLY A 193 -17.70 11.42 7.54
C GLY A 193 -17.35 12.45 6.46
N PRO A 194 -16.61 12.09 5.38
CA PRO A 194 -16.33 13.04 4.32
C PRO A 194 -17.59 13.34 3.51
N GLU A 195 -17.72 14.55 2.98
CA GLU A 195 -18.83 14.95 2.10
C GLU A 195 -18.77 14.16 0.79
N ASN A 196 -17.57 13.94 0.27
CA ASN A 196 -17.30 13.14 -0.92
C ASN A 196 -16.56 11.85 -0.55
N LYS A 197 -17.14 10.72 -0.86
CA LYS A 197 -16.54 9.39 -0.59
C LYS A 197 -15.58 8.92 -1.69
N ALA A 198 -15.47 9.66 -2.78
CA ALA A 198 -14.61 9.30 -3.90
C ALA A 198 -13.13 9.37 -3.54
N ILE A 199 -12.34 8.50 -4.14
CA ILE A 199 -10.91 8.73 -4.32
C ILE A 199 -10.67 9.27 -5.74
N HIS A 200 -9.68 10.13 -5.87
CA HIS A 200 -9.35 10.83 -7.12
C HIS A 200 -7.93 10.49 -7.54
N PHE A 201 -7.75 10.09 -8.80
CA PHE A 201 -6.43 9.76 -9.36
C PHE A 201 -6.39 10.01 -10.88
N LEU A 202 -5.19 10.03 -11.45
CA LEU A 202 -5.01 9.97 -12.89
C LEU A 202 -5.04 8.53 -13.37
N GLY A 203 -5.92 8.24 -14.31
CA GLY A 203 -6.12 6.89 -14.80
C GLY A 203 -6.71 6.84 -16.19
N ARG A 204 -6.92 5.63 -16.68
CA ARG A 204 -7.58 5.34 -17.96
C ARG A 204 -8.52 4.14 -17.84
N SER A 205 -9.35 3.94 -18.84
CA SER A 205 -10.17 2.74 -18.96
C SER A 205 -9.30 1.52 -19.26
N ARG A 206 -9.58 0.37 -18.61
CA ARG A 206 -8.95 -0.91 -18.93
C ARG A 206 -9.27 -1.44 -20.34
N LYS A 207 -10.37 -0.98 -20.94
CA LYS A 207 -10.89 -1.49 -22.21
C LYS A 207 -10.46 -0.67 -23.42
N THR A 208 -9.93 0.51 -23.23
CA THR A 208 -9.60 1.44 -24.31
C THR A 208 -8.21 2.02 -24.11
N GLU A 209 -7.50 2.28 -25.22
CA GLU A 209 -6.20 2.96 -25.20
C GLU A 209 -6.36 4.50 -25.03
N GLU A 210 -7.31 4.94 -24.22
CA GLU A 210 -7.55 6.35 -23.96
C GLU A 210 -6.37 6.98 -23.24
N ARG A 211 -6.21 8.29 -23.44
CA ARG A 211 -5.26 9.10 -22.67
C ARG A 211 -5.66 9.13 -21.21
N ALA A 212 -4.67 9.25 -20.33
CA ALA A 212 -4.91 9.45 -18.91
C ALA A 212 -5.80 10.69 -18.68
N ARG A 213 -6.77 10.53 -17.78
CA ARG A 213 -7.69 11.57 -17.33
C ARG A 213 -7.94 11.47 -15.83
N TRP A 214 -8.54 12.48 -15.26
CA TRP A 214 -9.02 12.39 -13.90
C TRP A 214 -10.12 11.35 -13.76
N ILE A 215 -9.97 10.46 -12.80
CA ILE A 215 -10.96 9.49 -12.39
C ILE A 215 -11.47 9.88 -11.00
N ASP A 216 -12.78 10.00 -10.88
CA ASP A 216 -13.49 10.17 -9.61
C ASP A 216 -14.11 8.80 -9.28
N ALA A 217 -13.39 8.00 -8.53
CA ALA A 217 -13.77 6.61 -8.28
C ALA A 217 -14.64 6.50 -7.03
N ILE A 218 -15.84 5.96 -7.19
CA ILE A 218 -16.76 5.66 -6.10
C ILE A 218 -17.08 4.17 -6.12
N SER A 219 -16.91 3.50 -4.97
CA SER A 219 -17.44 2.16 -4.78
C SER A 219 -18.90 2.26 -4.34
N PRO A 220 -19.86 1.75 -5.13
CA PRO A 220 -21.30 1.89 -4.81
C PRO A 220 -21.72 1.02 -3.63
N GLN A 221 -21.04 -0.10 -3.43
CA GLN A 221 -21.20 -0.99 -2.28
C GLN A 221 -19.87 -1.70 -2.00
N HIS A 222 -19.75 -2.28 -0.82
CA HIS A 222 -18.53 -2.99 -0.42
C HIS A 222 -18.12 -4.05 -1.45
N GLY A 223 -16.88 -3.95 -1.93
CA GLY A 223 -16.32 -4.89 -2.89
C GLY A 223 -16.71 -4.69 -4.36
N VAL A 224 -17.42 -3.63 -4.73
CA VAL A 224 -17.78 -3.34 -6.12
C VAL A 224 -16.98 -2.15 -6.65
N ASN A 225 -16.28 -2.33 -7.79
CA ASN A 225 -15.39 -1.31 -8.37
C ASN A 225 -14.40 -0.73 -7.37
N SER A 226 -13.90 -1.56 -6.46
CA SER A 226 -13.22 -1.13 -5.25
C SER A 226 -11.69 -1.17 -5.37
N THR A 227 -11.14 -1.84 -6.40
CA THR A 227 -9.69 -2.02 -6.57
C THR A 227 -9.24 -1.41 -7.87
N HIS A 228 -8.18 -0.58 -7.81
CA HIS A 228 -7.57 0.10 -8.95
C HIS A 228 -6.09 -0.29 -9.03
N GLU A 229 -5.75 -0.99 -10.10
CA GLU A 229 -4.40 -1.48 -10.35
C GLU A 229 -3.59 -0.49 -11.18
N PRO A 230 -2.26 -0.59 -11.17
CA PRO A 230 -1.41 0.17 -12.09
C PRO A 230 -1.64 -0.26 -13.53
N THR A 231 -1.46 0.67 -14.44
CA THR A 231 -1.42 0.39 -15.88
C THR A 231 -0.38 -0.68 -16.20
N GLY A 232 -0.79 -1.69 -17.01
CA GLY A 232 0.11 -2.75 -17.43
C GLY A 232 0.27 -3.89 -16.42
N ASN A 233 -0.54 -3.94 -15.38
CA ASN A 233 -0.62 -5.12 -14.51
C ASN A 233 -1.45 -6.21 -15.21
N GLU A 234 -0.78 -7.14 -15.86
CA GLU A 234 -1.43 -8.16 -16.71
C GLU A 234 -1.72 -9.48 -15.96
N LYS A 235 -1.14 -9.68 -14.77
CA LYS A 235 -1.28 -10.95 -14.05
C LYS A 235 -2.39 -10.86 -13.02
N PRO A 236 -3.55 -11.51 -13.24
CA PRO A 236 -4.56 -11.63 -12.20
C PRO A 236 -4.00 -12.44 -11.02
N LEU A 237 -4.38 -12.07 -9.81
CA LEU A 237 -4.08 -12.89 -8.64
C LEU A 237 -4.89 -14.18 -8.67
N ASP A 238 -4.23 -15.30 -8.39
CA ASP A 238 -4.92 -16.55 -8.16
C ASP A 238 -5.58 -16.52 -6.79
N VAL A 239 -6.90 -16.66 -6.75
CA VAL A 239 -7.70 -16.72 -5.53
C VAL A 239 -8.66 -17.90 -5.59
N ASP A 240 -8.98 -18.50 -4.46
CA ASP A 240 -10.00 -19.53 -4.38
C ASP A 240 -11.38 -18.93 -4.71
N LYS A 241 -12.24 -19.75 -5.34
CA LYS A 241 -13.60 -19.33 -5.74
C LYS A 241 -14.41 -18.73 -4.58
N ASP A 242 -14.20 -19.26 -3.38
CA ASP A 242 -14.92 -18.84 -2.17
C ASP A 242 -14.10 -17.85 -1.33
N PHE A 243 -13.06 -17.24 -1.92
CA PHE A 243 -12.26 -16.22 -1.25
C PHE A 243 -13.06 -14.91 -1.17
N PRO A 244 -13.61 -14.54 -0.01
CA PRO A 244 -14.57 -13.45 0.11
C PRO A 244 -13.91 -12.09 0.38
N LEU A 245 -12.62 -11.93 0.16
CA LEU A 245 -12.01 -10.61 0.23
C LEU A 245 -12.41 -9.84 -1.02
N SER A 246 -13.58 -9.25 -0.97
CA SER A 246 -14.26 -8.60 -2.08
C SER A 246 -13.45 -7.48 -2.74
N LEU A 247 -12.45 -6.94 -2.03
CA LEU A 247 -11.59 -5.88 -2.57
C LEU A 247 -10.62 -6.37 -3.64
N ILE A 248 -10.16 -7.63 -3.61
CA ILE A 248 -9.22 -8.18 -4.60
C ILE A 248 -9.92 -8.61 -5.88
N GLY A 249 -11.08 -9.25 -5.76
CA GLY A 249 -11.81 -9.82 -6.90
C GLY A 249 -12.60 -8.81 -7.71
N ASN A 250 -12.83 -7.60 -7.22
CA ASN A 250 -13.71 -6.62 -7.82
C ASN A 250 -12.95 -5.42 -8.39
N GLN A 251 -12.18 -5.68 -9.43
CA GLN A 251 -11.43 -4.67 -10.15
C GLN A 251 -12.35 -3.59 -10.71
N SER A 252 -11.93 -2.35 -10.59
CA SER A 252 -12.54 -1.21 -11.25
C SER A 252 -12.38 -1.30 -12.77
N ALA A 253 -13.26 -0.62 -13.50
CA ALA A 253 -13.10 -0.41 -14.94
C ALA A 253 -11.91 0.48 -15.29
N HIS A 254 -11.26 1.08 -14.29
CA HIS A 254 -10.15 2.01 -14.45
C HIS A 254 -8.89 1.48 -13.78
N GLU A 255 -7.76 1.75 -14.42
CA GLU A 255 -6.42 1.58 -13.89
C GLU A 255 -5.75 2.94 -13.71
N TYR A 256 -4.85 3.08 -12.74
CA TYR A 256 -4.15 4.34 -12.53
C TYR A 256 -2.87 4.42 -13.38
N THR A 257 -2.48 5.65 -13.76
CA THR A 257 -1.29 5.95 -14.56
C THR A 257 -0.18 6.63 -13.76
N GLU A 258 -0.52 7.24 -12.64
CA GLU A 258 0.45 7.81 -11.69
C GLU A 258 0.19 7.19 -10.29
N PRO A 259 1.22 6.80 -9.51
CA PRO A 259 1.07 6.01 -8.31
C PRO A 259 0.68 6.85 -7.08
N TRP A 260 -0.42 7.57 -7.17
CA TRP A 260 -0.99 8.36 -6.08
C TRP A 260 -2.49 8.54 -6.26
N PHE A 261 -3.16 8.73 -5.14
CA PHE A 261 -4.57 9.12 -5.10
C PHE A 261 -4.82 10.06 -3.92
N TYR A 262 -5.92 10.78 -3.96
CA TYR A 262 -6.38 11.59 -2.85
C TYR A 262 -7.89 11.48 -2.65
N GLY A 263 -8.35 11.87 -1.46
CA GLY A 263 -9.74 12.19 -1.16
C GLY A 263 -9.82 13.50 -0.40
N THR A 264 -11.02 14.05 -0.26
CA THR A 264 -11.26 15.34 0.40
C THR A 264 -12.23 15.20 1.58
N ARG A 265 -11.97 15.98 2.63
CA ARG A 265 -12.84 16.11 3.79
C ARG A 265 -12.62 17.47 4.47
N ASP A 266 -13.70 18.16 4.84
CA ASP A 266 -13.66 19.46 5.56
C ASP A 266 -12.74 20.49 4.85
N SER A 267 -12.82 20.60 3.51
CA SER A 267 -11.93 21.44 2.68
C SER A 267 -10.44 21.12 2.83
N MET A 268 -10.11 19.88 3.17
CA MET A 268 -8.75 19.36 3.26
C MET A 268 -8.56 18.20 2.28
N VAL A 269 -7.34 18.02 1.80
CA VAL A 269 -6.91 16.92 0.94
C VAL A 269 -6.11 15.91 1.77
N PHE A 270 -6.46 14.63 1.68
CA PHE A 270 -5.61 13.52 2.12
C PHE A 270 -5.04 12.82 0.90
N LEU A 271 -3.77 13.05 0.64
CA LEU A 271 -3.01 12.53 -0.49
C LEU A 271 -2.14 11.35 -0.06
N GLN A 272 -2.15 10.26 -0.82
CA GLN A 272 -1.27 9.11 -0.64
C GLN A 272 -0.46 8.88 -1.92
N VAL A 273 0.87 8.78 -1.80
CA VAL A 273 1.83 8.69 -2.90
C VAL A 273 2.74 7.48 -2.69
N PHE A 274 2.92 6.67 -3.72
CA PHE A 274 3.67 5.40 -3.66
C PHE A 274 4.80 5.37 -4.68
N ARG A 275 5.87 4.60 -4.42
CA ARG A 275 6.90 4.37 -5.43
C ARG A 275 6.33 3.48 -6.54
N PRO A 276 6.59 3.79 -7.83
CA PRO A 276 6.14 2.96 -8.94
C PRO A 276 6.60 1.50 -8.84
N ALA A 277 7.84 1.28 -8.35
CA ALA A 277 8.43 -0.04 -8.20
C ALA A 277 7.70 -0.94 -7.19
N ASP A 278 6.96 -0.37 -6.23
CA ASP A 278 6.26 -1.13 -5.20
C ASP A 278 4.93 -1.72 -5.69
N ASN A 279 4.45 -1.30 -6.87
CA ASN A 279 3.24 -1.83 -7.53
C ASN A 279 2.02 -1.92 -6.61
N ILE A 280 1.77 -0.86 -5.86
CA ILE A 280 0.66 -0.77 -4.91
C ILE A 280 -0.68 -0.70 -5.66
N TRP A 281 -1.68 -1.43 -5.21
CA TRP A 281 -3.04 -1.33 -5.72
C TRP A 281 -3.87 -0.42 -4.80
N PHE A 282 -4.54 0.57 -5.37
CA PHE A 282 -5.48 1.39 -4.59
C PHE A 282 -6.74 0.60 -4.31
N ALA A 283 -7.31 0.82 -3.15
CA ALA A 283 -8.55 0.17 -2.74
C ALA A 283 -9.46 1.17 -2.01
N GLN A 284 -10.76 0.88 -2.00
CA GLN A 284 -11.74 1.69 -1.29
C GLN A 284 -12.98 0.90 -0.89
N SER A 285 -13.65 1.37 0.14
CA SER A 285 -15.00 0.90 0.46
C SER A 285 -15.90 2.08 0.90
N PRO A 286 -17.21 2.03 0.62
CA PRO A 286 -18.11 3.14 0.97
C PRO A 286 -18.48 3.19 2.46
N THR A 287 -18.22 2.12 3.21
CA THR A 287 -18.67 1.93 4.60
C THR A 287 -17.64 1.16 5.45
N GLY A 288 -16.36 1.17 5.09
CA GLY A 288 -15.30 0.46 5.84
C GLY A 288 -15.23 0.89 7.30
N GLY A 289 -15.37 2.18 7.57
CA GLY A 289 -15.43 2.78 8.91
C GLY A 289 -16.83 2.87 9.51
N GLY A 290 -17.82 2.18 8.94
CA GLY A 290 -19.23 2.26 9.34
C GLY A 290 -20.06 3.16 8.41
N ASN A 291 -21.35 3.30 8.72
CA ASN A 291 -22.25 4.09 7.89
C ASN A 291 -21.78 5.56 7.81
N GLY A 292 -21.62 6.08 6.61
CA GLY A 292 -21.10 7.43 6.37
C GLY A 292 -19.57 7.52 6.30
N ASN A 293 -18.84 6.51 6.77
CA ASN A 293 -17.39 6.51 6.89
C ASN A 293 -16.76 5.57 5.86
N PRO A 294 -16.29 6.06 4.70
CA PRO A 294 -15.59 5.23 3.73
C PRO A 294 -14.22 4.83 4.25
N ALA A 295 -13.59 3.87 3.58
CA ALA A 295 -12.18 3.61 3.73
C ALA A 295 -11.46 3.92 2.41
N TRP A 296 -10.29 4.59 2.50
CA TRP A 296 -9.39 4.90 1.40
C TRP A 296 -8.10 4.12 1.62
N ASP A 297 -8.01 2.99 0.95
CA ASP A 297 -7.16 1.87 1.28
C ASP A 297 -6.11 1.63 0.20
N PHE A 298 -5.16 0.75 0.52
CA PHE A 298 -4.24 0.22 -0.49
C PHE A 298 -3.81 -1.21 -0.15
N GLN A 299 -3.30 -1.91 -1.17
CA GLN A 299 -2.84 -3.28 -1.08
C GLN A 299 -1.45 -3.42 -1.68
N TRP A 300 -0.68 -4.35 -1.13
CA TRP A 300 0.62 -4.72 -1.63
C TRP A 300 0.78 -6.22 -1.72
N PHE A 301 1.45 -6.70 -2.79
CA PHE A 301 1.61 -8.13 -3.04
C PHE A 301 3.08 -8.48 -3.18
N ILE A 302 3.52 -9.49 -2.41
CA ILE A 302 4.84 -10.09 -2.48
C ILE A 302 4.72 -11.41 -3.23
N HIS A 303 5.19 -11.45 -4.46
CA HIS A 303 5.18 -12.65 -5.27
C HIS A 303 6.40 -13.52 -4.97
N SER A 304 6.21 -14.85 -4.95
CA SER A 304 7.25 -15.84 -4.70
C SER A 304 8.08 -15.54 -3.44
N PRO A 305 7.43 -15.35 -2.27
CA PRO A 305 8.14 -15.01 -1.06
C PRO A 305 9.15 -16.09 -0.67
N VAL A 306 10.32 -15.66 -0.18
CA VAL A 306 11.39 -16.55 0.30
C VAL A 306 11.50 -16.38 1.81
N GLN A 307 11.50 -17.51 2.52
CA GLN A 307 11.63 -17.51 3.97
C GLN A 307 12.92 -16.81 4.42
N GLY A 308 12.78 -15.93 5.41
CA GLY A 308 13.88 -15.18 6.00
C GLY A 308 14.37 -13.98 5.19
N LYS A 309 13.85 -13.74 3.97
CA LYS A 309 14.16 -12.54 3.22
C LYS A 309 13.24 -11.39 3.64
N ALA A 310 13.79 -10.19 3.70
CA ALA A 310 13.04 -8.98 3.99
C ALA A 310 12.45 -8.39 2.70
N TYR A 311 11.20 -7.94 2.79
CA TYR A 311 10.46 -7.25 1.75
C TYR A 311 9.93 -5.95 2.31
N GLY A 312 9.77 -4.92 1.49
CA GLY A 312 9.25 -3.65 1.97
C GLY A 312 8.85 -2.69 0.86
N PHE A 313 8.11 -1.67 1.25
CA PHE A 313 7.73 -0.56 0.40
C PHE A 313 7.85 0.76 1.17
N LYS A 314 7.83 1.88 0.43
CA LYS A 314 7.74 3.23 0.99
C LYS A 314 6.61 4.02 0.36
N MET A 315 5.98 4.87 1.16
CA MET A 315 4.98 5.83 0.69
C MET A 315 5.10 7.16 1.44
N ARG A 316 4.46 8.18 0.90
CA ARG A 316 4.23 9.45 1.58
C ARG A 316 2.73 9.75 1.65
N ALA A 317 2.28 10.28 2.80
CA ALA A 317 0.94 10.79 2.97
C ALA A 317 1.01 12.27 3.36
N ALA A 318 0.16 13.10 2.76
CA ALA A 318 0.07 14.52 3.06
C ALA A 318 -1.37 14.89 3.38
N TYR A 319 -1.56 15.76 4.40
CA TYR A 319 -2.86 16.29 4.78
C TYR A 319 -2.77 17.82 4.82
N PHE A 320 -3.43 18.49 3.87
CA PHE A 320 -3.27 19.93 3.62
C PHE A 320 -4.56 20.56 3.10
N PRO A 321 -4.71 21.91 3.18
CA PRO A 321 -5.89 22.59 2.65
C PRO A 321 -6.17 22.27 1.19
N GLU A 322 -7.47 22.16 0.84
CA GLU A 322 -7.89 21.82 -0.50
C GLU A 322 -7.46 22.89 -1.52
N GLU A 323 -6.91 22.42 -2.61
CA GLU A 323 -6.43 23.19 -3.75
C GLU A 323 -7.11 22.69 -5.03
N ASN A 324 -6.90 23.41 -6.14
CA ASN A 324 -7.37 22.90 -7.43
C ASN A 324 -6.57 21.65 -7.86
N ARG A 325 -7.15 20.83 -8.74
CA ARG A 325 -6.58 19.57 -9.20
C ARG A 325 -5.15 19.68 -9.77
N ASN A 326 -4.82 20.77 -10.44
CA ASN A 326 -3.47 20.96 -11.00
C ASN A 326 -2.43 21.19 -9.89
N GLN A 327 -2.79 21.90 -8.83
CA GLN A 327 -1.94 22.11 -7.67
C GLN A 327 -1.78 20.82 -6.88
N ILE A 328 -2.86 20.07 -6.63
CA ILE A 328 -2.80 18.75 -5.98
C ILE A 328 -1.90 17.80 -6.78
N GLN A 329 -2.01 17.79 -8.11
CA GLN A 329 -1.12 16.98 -8.97
C GLN A 329 0.34 17.42 -8.87
N ALA A 330 0.60 18.72 -8.82
CA ALA A 330 1.97 19.25 -8.67
C ALA A 330 2.56 18.82 -7.30
N THR A 331 1.77 18.91 -6.23
CA THR A 331 2.13 18.43 -4.89
C THR A 331 2.41 16.92 -4.90
N ALA A 332 1.53 16.13 -5.50
CA ALA A 332 1.71 14.67 -5.61
C ALA A 332 3.01 14.31 -6.33
N ARG A 333 3.31 14.97 -7.46
CA ARG A 333 4.55 14.74 -8.20
C ARG A 333 5.81 15.19 -7.45
N THR A 334 5.71 16.27 -6.66
CA THR A 334 6.81 16.71 -5.78
C THR A 334 7.07 15.67 -4.70
N GLN A 335 6.03 15.16 -4.02
CA GLN A 335 6.17 14.11 -3.01
C GLN A 335 6.67 12.80 -3.62
N LEU A 336 6.23 12.45 -4.84
CA LEU A 336 6.73 11.29 -5.56
C LEU A 336 8.23 11.40 -5.87
N LYS A 337 8.68 12.56 -6.32
CA LYS A 337 10.09 12.81 -6.57
C LYS A 337 10.94 12.63 -5.31
N LEU A 338 10.53 13.24 -4.19
CA LEU A 338 11.20 13.09 -2.90
C LEU A 338 11.23 11.63 -2.42
N LEU A 339 10.16 10.87 -2.67
CA LEU A 339 10.06 9.46 -2.31
C LEU A 339 10.99 8.54 -3.12
N ILE A 340 11.32 8.92 -4.34
CA ILE A 340 12.20 8.15 -5.24
C ILE A 340 13.67 8.50 -5.00
N GLU A 341 13.98 9.77 -4.68
CA GLU A 341 15.34 10.26 -4.48
C GLU A 341 15.95 9.89 -3.12
N ASN A 342 15.11 9.50 -2.14
CA ASN A 342 15.49 9.05 -0.79
C ASN A 342 15.31 7.53 -0.62
#